data_ce424842887c8c8ebe9d475646b43b41
#
_entry.id   ce424842887c8c8ebe9d475646b43b41
#
_cell.length_a   1.000
_cell.length_b   1.000
_cell.length_c   1.000
_cell.angle_alpha   90.00
_cell.angle_beta   90.00
_cell.angle_gamma   90.00
#
_symmetry.space_group_name_H-M   'P 1'
#
loop_
_entity.id
_entity.type
_entity.pdbx_description
1 polymer ?
#
loop_
_entity_poly.entity_id
_entity_poly.type
_entity_poly.pdbx_seq_one_letter_code
_entity_poly.pdbx_strand_id
1 'polypeptide(L)'
;MVVTDDDEGPGVLAGKTAVVTGASRGIGAEIAHWLGTIARVRVALVARNSHRLEEVAAGISNALTITADLSLEDDAVAAAGKVMDAFDGPPDILVNNAGIFQIASVAETSVDDFSRQLSTNLLAPFVFVRAFLPAMLDRRSGHIVTIGSISDRTIFPGNGAYATTKFGGRALHEVLRAETRGSGIRATLVSPSAVDTDIWDAVKFADGSAPDRATMLPRSAVASAVMFALTQPDEVNIDELRLSRS
;
A
#
# COMPACT_ATOMS: atom_id res chain seq x y z
N MET A 1 -24.99 -6.98 -5.98
CA MET A 1 -25.18 -6.70 -7.40
C MET A 1 -24.08 -7.48 -8.13
N VAL A 2 -24.44 -8.57 -8.80
CA VAL A 2 -23.49 -9.41 -9.57
C VAL A 2 -23.21 -8.64 -10.85
N VAL A 3 -21.95 -8.23 -11.05
CA VAL A 3 -21.49 -7.61 -12.31
C VAL A 3 -21.47 -8.73 -13.35
N THR A 4 -22.30 -8.61 -14.37
CA THR A 4 -22.31 -9.52 -15.53
C THR A 4 -21.30 -9.04 -16.56
N ASP A 5 -20.57 -9.99 -17.15
CA ASP A 5 -19.35 -9.87 -17.93
C ASP A 5 -19.48 -9.33 -19.36
N ASP A 6 -20.54 -8.68 -19.77
CA ASP A 6 -20.74 -8.28 -21.17
C ASP A 6 -21.32 -6.85 -21.25
N ASP A 7 -20.48 -5.86 -21.34
CA ASP A 7 -20.66 -4.51 -21.92
C ASP A 7 -19.95 -3.36 -21.15
N GLU A 8 -18.72 -3.54 -20.70
CA GLU A 8 -17.97 -2.42 -20.11
C GLU A 8 -16.96 -1.85 -21.13
N GLY A 9 -17.29 -0.66 -21.61
CA GLY A 9 -16.30 0.24 -22.17
C GLY A 9 -15.11 0.43 -21.20
N PRO A 10 -14.01 1.07 -21.58
CA PRO A 10 -12.81 1.16 -20.73
C PRO A 10 -13.21 1.69 -19.36
N GLY A 11 -13.02 0.88 -18.30
CA GLY A 11 -13.42 1.22 -16.93
C GLY A 11 -12.82 2.57 -16.48
N VAL A 12 -13.41 3.18 -15.47
CA VAL A 12 -13.06 4.54 -14.94
C VAL A 12 -11.55 4.74 -14.72
N LEU A 13 -10.79 3.66 -14.51
CA LEU A 13 -9.34 3.70 -14.27
C LEU A 13 -8.51 3.36 -15.52
N ALA A 14 -9.12 2.96 -16.62
CA ALA A 14 -8.39 2.54 -17.82
C ALA A 14 -7.48 3.66 -18.35
N GLY A 15 -6.24 3.31 -18.66
CA GLY A 15 -5.23 4.26 -19.15
C GLY A 15 -4.56 5.11 -18.06
N LYS A 16 -5.00 5.02 -16.81
CA LYS A 16 -4.30 5.66 -15.67
C LYS A 16 -3.00 4.93 -15.35
N THR A 17 -2.14 5.59 -14.58
CA THR A 17 -0.88 5.07 -14.06
C THR A 17 -0.97 4.86 -12.55
N ALA A 18 -0.36 3.79 -12.05
CA ALA A 18 -0.29 3.52 -10.62
C ALA A 18 1.10 3.04 -10.20
N VAL A 19 1.50 3.37 -8.99
CA VAL A 19 2.63 2.72 -8.31
C VAL A 19 2.13 1.98 -7.08
N VAL A 20 2.58 0.74 -6.91
CA VAL A 20 2.28 -0.09 -5.73
C VAL A 20 3.59 -0.46 -5.05
N THR A 21 3.79 -0.01 -3.81
CA THR A 21 4.95 -0.38 -3.00
C THR A 21 4.70 -1.70 -2.27
N GLY A 22 5.75 -2.53 -2.11
CA GLY A 22 5.61 -3.86 -1.53
C GLY A 22 4.84 -4.83 -2.43
N ALA A 23 4.95 -4.66 -3.76
CA ALA A 23 4.15 -5.37 -4.75
C ALA A 23 4.60 -6.81 -5.08
N SER A 24 5.69 -7.32 -4.46
CA SER A 24 6.22 -8.65 -4.79
C SER A 24 5.45 -9.81 -4.16
N ARG A 25 4.49 -9.56 -3.27
CA ARG A 25 3.67 -10.58 -2.60
C ARG A 25 2.48 -9.97 -1.85
N GLY A 26 1.62 -10.85 -1.30
CA GLY A 26 0.58 -10.48 -0.35
C GLY A 26 -0.42 -9.46 -0.91
N ILE A 27 -0.79 -8.49 -0.08
CA ILE A 27 -1.76 -7.44 -0.42
C ILE A 27 -1.30 -6.61 -1.63
N GLY A 28 -0.02 -6.23 -1.66
CA GLY A 28 0.50 -5.39 -2.75
C GLY A 28 0.45 -6.09 -4.11
N ALA A 29 0.79 -7.37 -4.18
CA ALA A 29 0.68 -8.17 -5.41
C ALA A 29 -0.78 -8.30 -5.87
N GLU A 30 -1.70 -8.53 -4.93
CA GLU A 30 -3.14 -8.63 -5.23
C GLU A 30 -3.70 -7.31 -5.78
N ILE A 31 -3.38 -6.18 -5.13
CA ILE A 31 -3.78 -4.85 -5.60
C ILE A 31 -3.21 -4.57 -6.99
N ALA A 32 -1.92 -4.85 -7.20
CA ALA A 32 -1.26 -4.65 -8.48
C ALA A 32 -1.91 -5.49 -9.59
N HIS A 33 -2.23 -6.75 -9.30
CA HIS A 33 -2.93 -7.62 -10.23
C HIS A 33 -4.31 -7.05 -10.61
N TRP A 34 -5.12 -6.62 -9.65
CA TRP A 34 -6.45 -6.05 -9.93
C TRP A 34 -6.37 -4.75 -10.71
N LEU A 35 -5.42 -3.86 -10.37
CA LEU A 35 -5.19 -2.63 -11.13
C LEU A 35 -4.79 -2.90 -12.57
N GLY A 36 -3.86 -3.82 -12.79
CA GLY A 36 -3.31 -4.08 -14.13
C GLY A 36 -4.24 -4.91 -15.01
N THR A 37 -4.89 -5.94 -14.47
CA THR A 37 -5.70 -6.89 -15.26
C THR A 37 -7.16 -6.49 -15.37
N ILE A 38 -7.79 -6.08 -14.25
CA ILE A 38 -9.21 -5.74 -14.20
C ILE A 38 -9.43 -4.29 -14.63
N ALA A 39 -8.69 -3.35 -14.02
CA ALA A 39 -8.86 -1.94 -14.28
C ALA A 39 -8.03 -1.39 -15.46
N ARG A 40 -7.16 -2.20 -16.07
CA ARG A 40 -6.30 -1.84 -17.20
C ARG A 40 -5.42 -0.61 -16.93
N VAL A 41 -4.95 -0.48 -15.70
CA VAL A 41 -4.02 0.55 -15.25
C VAL A 41 -2.60 0.14 -15.61
N ARG A 42 -1.74 1.06 -16.04
CA ARG A 42 -0.29 0.82 -16.18
C ARG A 42 0.35 0.88 -14.81
N VAL A 43 0.90 -0.23 -14.31
CA VAL A 43 1.34 -0.35 -12.91
C VAL A 43 2.86 -0.45 -12.80
N ALA A 44 3.46 0.40 -11.96
CA ALA A 44 4.83 0.24 -11.47
C ALA A 44 4.81 -0.55 -10.16
N LEU A 45 5.53 -1.65 -10.13
CA LEU A 45 5.68 -2.57 -9.02
C LEU A 45 7.00 -2.29 -8.31
N VAL A 46 6.96 -1.88 -7.04
CA VAL A 46 8.17 -1.56 -6.27
C VAL A 46 8.33 -2.53 -5.12
N ALA A 47 9.44 -3.27 -5.07
CA ALA A 47 9.82 -4.12 -3.93
C ALA A 47 11.29 -4.55 -4.02
N ARG A 48 11.80 -5.18 -2.95
CA ARG A 48 13.19 -5.59 -2.84
C ARG A 48 13.54 -6.85 -3.66
N ASN A 49 12.61 -7.79 -3.77
CA ASN A 49 12.87 -9.06 -4.46
C ASN A 49 12.50 -8.96 -5.94
N SER A 50 13.50 -8.82 -6.81
CA SER A 50 13.33 -8.66 -8.26
C SER A 50 12.64 -9.87 -8.90
N HIS A 51 13.03 -11.09 -8.53
CA HIS A 51 12.45 -12.33 -9.10
C HIS A 51 10.93 -12.40 -8.84
N ARG A 52 10.51 -12.16 -7.58
CA ARG A 52 9.06 -12.12 -7.24
C ARG A 52 8.33 -10.96 -7.91
N LEU A 53 8.99 -9.81 -8.13
CA LEU A 53 8.39 -8.72 -8.90
C LEU A 53 8.13 -9.12 -10.35
N GLU A 54 9.07 -9.83 -10.97
CA GLU A 54 8.94 -10.33 -12.34
C GLU A 54 7.82 -11.38 -12.45
N GLU A 55 7.70 -12.28 -11.45
CA GLU A 55 6.59 -13.24 -11.38
C GLU A 55 5.22 -12.54 -11.34
N VAL A 56 5.07 -11.49 -10.52
CA VAL A 56 3.83 -10.70 -10.46
C VAL A 56 3.60 -9.93 -11.76
N ALA A 57 4.65 -9.32 -12.30
CA ALA A 57 4.59 -8.55 -13.54
C ALA A 57 4.18 -9.40 -14.76
N ALA A 58 4.58 -10.68 -14.80
CA ALA A 58 4.25 -11.60 -15.90
C ALA A 58 2.74 -11.77 -16.11
N GLY A 59 1.93 -11.56 -15.05
CA GLY A 59 0.46 -11.59 -15.12
C GLY A 59 -0.20 -10.24 -15.44
N ILE A 60 0.59 -9.17 -15.67
CA ILE A 60 0.07 -7.80 -15.84
C ILE A 60 0.64 -7.18 -17.11
N SER A 61 -0.21 -6.85 -18.07
CA SER A 61 0.24 -6.20 -19.31
C SER A 61 0.88 -4.84 -19.03
N ASN A 62 2.07 -4.61 -19.59
CA ASN A 62 2.82 -3.35 -19.46
C ASN A 62 3.18 -2.95 -18.01
N ALA A 63 3.32 -3.93 -17.10
CA ALA A 63 3.83 -3.66 -15.77
C ALA A 63 5.32 -3.22 -15.81
N LEU A 64 5.69 -2.27 -14.98
CA LEU A 64 7.05 -1.83 -14.75
C LEU A 64 7.55 -2.40 -13.41
N THR A 65 8.69 -3.08 -13.39
CA THR A 65 9.32 -3.55 -12.14
C THR A 65 10.44 -2.60 -11.73
N ILE A 66 10.44 -2.20 -10.46
CA ILE A 66 11.47 -1.35 -9.85
C ILE A 66 11.97 -2.03 -8.57
N THR A 67 13.18 -2.58 -8.64
CA THR A 67 13.81 -3.17 -7.46
C THR A 67 14.37 -2.08 -6.56
N ALA A 68 13.93 -2.07 -5.28
CA ALA A 68 14.37 -1.12 -4.26
C ALA A 68 14.19 -1.70 -2.85
N ASP A 69 15.15 -1.51 -1.97
CA ASP A 69 15.00 -1.79 -0.54
C ASP A 69 14.44 -0.55 0.18
N LEU A 70 13.16 -0.55 0.45
CA LEU A 70 12.46 0.59 1.05
C LEU A 70 12.79 0.80 2.54
N SER A 71 13.70 0.02 3.13
CA SER A 71 14.31 0.33 4.41
C SER A 71 15.47 1.35 4.28
N LEU A 72 15.92 1.62 3.05
CA LEU A 72 16.96 2.58 2.71
C LEU A 72 16.33 3.81 2.05
N GLU A 73 16.59 5.00 2.60
CA GLU A 73 16.03 6.25 2.08
C GLU A 73 16.44 6.52 0.63
N ASP A 74 17.71 6.35 0.32
CA ASP A 74 18.25 6.59 -1.03
C ASP A 74 17.58 5.69 -2.08
N ASP A 75 17.32 4.42 -1.74
CA ASP A 75 16.62 3.49 -2.61
C ASP A 75 15.17 3.92 -2.83
N ALA A 76 14.47 4.37 -1.77
CA ALA A 76 13.11 4.87 -1.88
C ALA A 76 13.03 6.13 -2.76
N VAL A 77 13.96 7.07 -2.59
CA VAL A 77 14.08 8.29 -3.42
C VAL A 77 14.37 7.92 -4.88
N ALA A 78 15.33 7.03 -5.12
CA ALA A 78 15.66 6.57 -6.47
C ALA A 78 14.48 5.84 -7.14
N ALA A 79 13.75 5.02 -6.38
CA ALA A 79 12.57 4.33 -6.91
C ALA A 79 11.45 5.30 -7.28
N ALA A 80 11.19 6.32 -6.46
CA ALA A 80 10.22 7.36 -6.79
C ALA A 80 10.63 8.14 -8.06
N GLY A 81 11.91 8.48 -8.22
CA GLY A 81 12.44 9.10 -9.44
C GLY A 81 12.21 8.24 -10.68
N LYS A 82 12.53 6.95 -10.61
CA LYS A 82 12.28 6.00 -11.72
C LYS A 82 10.81 5.92 -12.12
N VAL A 83 9.87 6.02 -11.16
CA VAL A 83 8.43 6.08 -11.46
C VAL A 83 8.10 7.35 -12.22
N MET A 84 8.59 8.51 -11.77
CA MET A 84 8.38 9.81 -12.44
C MET A 84 8.90 9.78 -13.88
N ASP A 85 10.10 9.26 -14.09
CA ASP A 85 10.72 9.15 -15.44
C ASP A 85 9.91 8.21 -16.35
N ALA A 86 9.48 7.05 -15.82
CA ALA A 86 8.77 6.04 -16.60
C ALA A 86 7.36 6.48 -17.01
N PHE A 87 6.71 7.33 -16.22
CA PHE A 87 5.35 7.82 -16.46
C PHE A 87 5.30 9.25 -17.04
N ASP A 88 6.48 9.86 -17.28
CA ASP A 88 6.59 11.26 -17.70
C ASP A 88 5.83 12.21 -16.77
N GLY A 89 6.00 11.98 -15.46
CA GLY A 89 5.34 12.73 -14.39
C GLY A 89 4.86 11.85 -13.23
N PRO A 90 4.07 12.42 -12.29
CA PRO A 90 3.58 11.67 -11.14
C PRO A 90 2.54 10.61 -11.58
N PRO A 91 2.48 9.45 -10.91
CA PRO A 91 1.42 8.48 -11.15
C PRO A 91 0.04 9.09 -10.84
N ASP A 92 -1.02 8.55 -11.41
CA ASP A 92 -2.39 8.94 -11.03
C ASP A 92 -2.77 8.35 -9.67
N ILE A 93 -2.21 7.20 -9.35
CA ILE A 93 -2.50 6.44 -8.13
C ILE A 93 -1.19 6.05 -7.44
N LEU A 94 -1.06 6.42 -6.16
CA LEU A 94 -0.01 5.92 -5.28
C LEU A 94 -0.64 4.96 -4.26
N VAL A 95 -0.18 3.69 -4.22
CA VAL A 95 -0.54 2.73 -3.18
C VAL A 95 0.66 2.50 -2.26
N ASN A 96 0.68 3.16 -1.12
CA ASN A 96 1.62 2.93 -0.03
C ASN A 96 1.22 1.68 0.74
N ASN A 97 1.77 0.52 0.32
CA ASN A 97 1.47 -0.79 0.91
C ASN A 97 2.70 -1.46 1.53
N ALA A 98 3.91 -1.11 1.11
CA ALA A 98 5.11 -1.72 1.67
C ALA A 98 5.13 -1.67 3.20
N GLY A 99 5.46 -2.80 3.82
CA GLY A 99 5.55 -2.89 5.27
C GLY A 99 6.19 -4.20 5.72
N ILE A 100 6.84 -4.12 6.86
CA ILE A 100 7.38 -5.26 7.60
C ILE A 100 6.76 -5.31 8.99
N PHE A 101 6.69 -6.51 9.54
CA PHE A 101 6.06 -6.78 10.82
C PHE A 101 6.91 -7.75 11.63
N GLN A 102 7.09 -7.45 12.89
CA GLN A 102 7.80 -8.30 13.85
C GLN A 102 7.13 -8.19 15.22
N ILE A 103 6.98 -9.31 15.89
CA ILE A 103 6.50 -9.37 17.27
C ILE A 103 7.71 -9.52 18.19
N ALA A 104 7.89 -8.55 19.08
CA ALA A 104 8.86 -8.58 20.16
C ALA A 104 8.39 -7.62 21.28
N SER A 105 8.71 -7.94 22.53
CA SER A 105 8.47 -7.00 23.64
C SER A 105 9.32 -5.73 23.44
N VAL A 106 8.93 -4.62 24.08
CA VAL A 106 9.71 -3.36 24.00
C VAL A 106 11.14 -3.58 24.50
N ALA A 107 11.33 -4.43 25.51
CA ALA A 107 12.65 -4.72 26.06
C ALA A 107 13.53 -5.57 25.12
N GLU A 108 12.94 -6.37 24.26
CA GLU A 108 13.65 -7.29 23.33
C GLU A 108 13.78 -6.71 21.92
N THR A 109 13.02 -5.66 21.59
CA THR A 109 13.13 -5.01 20.28
C THR A 109 14.45 -4.29 20.16
N SER A 110 15.31 -4.71 19.23
CA SER A 110 16.56 -4.01 18.95
C SER A 110 16.32 -2.63 18.34
N VAL A 111 17.26 -1.71 18.55
CA VAL A 111 17.19 -0.37 17.90
C VAL A 111 17.19 -0.50 16.38
N ASP A 112 17.94 -1.46 15.83
CA ASP A 112 18.01 -1.72 14.39
C ASP A 112 16.68 -2.22 13.84
N ASP A 113 15.99 -3.15 14.54
CA ASP A 113 14.67 -3.63 14.12
C ASP A 113 13.61 -2.54 14.21
N PHE A 114 13.66 -1.72 15.25
CA PHE A 114 12.78 -0.57 15.39
C PHE A 114 13.01 0.43 14.25
N SER A 115 14.27 0.80 13.98
CA SER A 115 14.66 1.74 12.93
C SER A 115 14.24 1.21 11.54
N ARG A 116 14.47 -0.08 11.27
CA ARG A 116 14.09 -0.71 10.01
C ARG A 116 12.57 -0.68 9.78
N GLN A 117 11.77 -0.90 10.82
CA GLN A 117 10.32 -0.78 10.74
C GLN A 117 9.88 0.67 10.50
N LEU A 118 10.51 1.66 11.18
CA LEU A 118 10.25 3.08 10.92
C LEU A 118 10.58 3.46 9.48
N SER A 119 11.75 3.05 8.98
CA SER A 119 12.17 3.35 7.61
C SER A 119 11.20 2.77 6.58
N THR A 120 10.87 1.47 6.70
CA THR A 120 10.03 0.79 5.70
C THR A 120 8.57 1.22 5.78
N ASN A 121 8.01 1.28 7.00
CA ASN A 121 6.55 1.43 7.18
C ASN A 121 6.09 2.89 7.25
N LEU A 122 6.99 3.83 7.53
CA LEU A 122 6.65 5.24 7.74
C LEU A 122 7.46 6.19 6.85
N LEU A 123 8.80 6.10 6.84
CA LEU A 123 9.63 6.99 6.07
C LEU A 123 9.46 6.76 4.55
N ALA A 124 9.48 5.52 4.08
CA ALA A 124 9.31 5.24 2.66
C ALA A 124 7.95 5.75 2.11
N PRO A 125 6.79 5.50 2.74
CA PRO A 125 5.54 6.15 2.34
C PRO A 125 5.63 7.68 2.26
N PHE A 126 6.28 8.33 3.21
CA PHE A 126 6.50 9.77 3.19
C PHE A 126 7.35 10.21 1.98
N VAL A 127 8.42 9.49 1.66
CA VAL A 127 9.28 9.77 0.50
C VAL A 127 8.47 9.72 -0.80
N PHE A 128 7.65 8.70 -1.01
CA PHE A 128 6.81 8.59 -2.21
C PHE A 128 5.75 9.72 -2.27
N VAL A 129 5.09 10.02 -1.16
CA VAL A 129 4.15 11.15 -1.09
C VAL A 129 4.86 12.47 -1.43
N ARG A 130 6.00 12.75 -0.78
CA ARG A 130 6.78 13.96 -1.02
C ARG A 130 7.25 14.11 -2.47
N ALA A 131 7.59 12.99 -3.12
CA ALA A 131 8.06 12.99 -4.50
C ALA A 131 6.94 13.31 -5.51
N PHE A 132 5.72 12.80 -5.28
CA PHE A 132 4.66 12.90 -6.27
C PHE A 132 3.66 14.04 -6.00
N LEU A 133 3.42 14.36 -4.73
CA LEU A 133 2.37 15.31 -4.32
C LEU A 133 2.49 16.70 -4.97
N PRO A 134 3.67 17.35 -5.09
CA PRO A 134 3.75 18.67 -5.74
C PRO A 134 3.18 18.67 -7.15
N ALA A 135 3.62 17.73 -8.00
CA ALA A 135 3.15 17.64 -9.37
C ALA A 135 1.68 17.14 -9.49
N MET A 136 1.20 16.33 -8.55
CA MET A 136 -0.22 16.00 -8.44
C MET A 136 -1.07 17.23 -8.10
N LEU A 137 -0.59 18.09 -7.19
CA LEU A 137 -1.26 19.35 -6.82
C LEU A 137 -1.32 20.30 -8.01
N ASP A 138 -0.23 20.44 -8.76
CA ASP A 138 -0.16 21.29 -9.95
C ASP A 138 -1.19 20.89 -11.02
N ARG A 139 -1.34 19.58 -11.28
CA ARG A 139 -2.34 19.06 -12.21
C ARG A 139 -3.74 18.92 -11.59
N ARG A 140 -3.89 19.14 -10.27
CA ARG A 140 -5.13 19.03 -9.49
C ARG A 140 -5.79 17.64 -9.61
N SER A 141 -5.00 16.59 -9.67
CA SER A 141 -5.48 15.22 -9.85
C SER A 141 -4.49 14.22 -9.27
N GLY A 142 -4.99 13.26 -8.49
CA GLY A 142 -4.22 12.16 -7.93
C GLY A 142 -5.00 11.46 -6.81
N HIS A 143 -4.70 10.19 -6.58
CA HIS A 143 -5.27 9.43 -5.47
C HIS A 143 -4.17 8.69 -4.71
N ILE A 144 -4.02 9.01 -3.42
CA ILE A 144 -3.04 8.40 -2.53
C ILE A 144 -3.75 7.43 -1.59
N VAL A 145 -3.47 6.14 -1.74
CA VAL A 145 -4.00 5.08 -0.89
C VAL A 145 -2.92 4.62 0.08
N THR A 146 -3.20 4.64 1.37
CA THR A 146 -2.32 4.14 2.42
C THR A 146 -2.88 2.86 3.00
N ILE A 147 -2.11 1.76 2.96
CA ILE A 147 -2.48 0.53 3.63
C ILE A 147 -2.02 0.60 5.09
N GLY A 148 -2.98 0.91 5.96
CA GLY A 148 -2.83 0.96 7.40
C GLY A 148 -2.87 -0.42 8.06
N SER A 149 -3.46 -0.48 9.22
CA SER A 149 -3.70 -1.71 10.00
C SER A 149 -4.63 -1.39 11.16
N ILE A 150 -5.33 -2.37 11.71
CA ILE A 150 -6.00 -2.22 13.02
C ILE A 150 -5.02 -1.73 14.11
N SER A 151 -3.71 -2.00 13.95
CA SER A 151 -2.63 -1.54 14.83
C SER A 151 -2.34 -0.04 14.74
N ASP A 152 -3.07 0.71 13.92
CA ASP A 152 -3.00 2.17 13.88
C ASP A 152 -3.89 2.86 14.95
N ARG A 153 -4.61 2.06 15.74
CA ARG A 153 -5.55 2.50 16.80
C ARG A 153 -5.72 1.51 17.94
N THR A 154 -5.39 0.24 17.73
CA THR A 154 -5.50 -0.81 18.76
C THR A 154 -4.11 -1.29 19.13
N ILE A 155 -3.85 -1.35 20.44
CA ILE A 155 -2.56 -1.78 20.99
C ILE A 155 -2.60 -3.27 21.28
N PHE A 156 -1.56 -3.97 20.84
CA PHE A 156 -1.33 -5.38 21.14
C PHE A 156 0.04 -5.54 21.83
N PRO A 157 0.17 -6.31 22.90
CA PRO A 157 1.47 -6.64 23.50
C PRO A 157 2.42 -7.25 22.45
N GLY A 158 3.69 -6.90 22.52
CA GLY A 158 4.70 -7.36 21.55
C GLY A 158 4.68 -6.64 20.20
N ASN A 159 3.86 -5.63 20.04
CA ASN A 159 3.66 -4.93 18.76
C ASN A 159 4.18 -3.47 18.79
N GLY A 160 5.10 -3.15 19.73
CA GLY A 160 5.51 -1.76 19.99
C GLY A 160 6.07 -1.04 18.78
N ALA A 161 7.06 -1.62 18.09
CA ALA A 161 7.68 -1.01 16.92
C ALA A 161 6.67 -0.86 15.76
N TYR A 162 5.93 -1.92 15.45
CA TYR A 162 4.95 -1.90 14.37
C TYR A 162 3.80 -0.91 14.64
N ALA A 163 3.21 -0.95 15.84
CA ALA A 163 2.16 -0.02 16.22
C ALA A 163 2.62 1.44 16.11
N THR A 164 3.84 1.75 16.58
CA THR A 164 4.42 3.10 16.43
C THR A 164 4.41 3.54 14.95
N THR A 165 4.81 2.66 14.03
CA THR A 165 4.81 3.00 12.60
C THR A 165 3.40 3.19 12.05
N LYS A 166 2.43 2.36 12.48
CA LYS A 166 1.05 2.44 11.97
C LYS A 166 0.28 3.63 12.54
N PHE A 167 0.47 3.97 13.82
CA PHE A 167 -0.06 5.23 14.39
C PHE A 167 0.56 6.45 13.69
N GLY A 168 1.89 6.46 13.49
CA GLY A 168 2.58 7.52 12.77
C GLY A 168 2.10 7.64 11.32
N GLY A 169 1.95 6.51 10.62
CA GLY A 169 1.44 6.47 9.25
C GLY A 169 0.00 6.99 9.13
N ARG A 170 -0.86 6.67 10.11
CA ARG A 170 -2.20 7.24 10.19
C ARG A 170 -2.16 8.75 10.40
N ALA A 171 -1.34 9.24 11.34
CA ALA A 171 -1.20 10.67 11.60
C ALA A 171 -0.72 11.42 10.34
N LEU A 172 0.29 10.89 9.65
CA LEU A 172 0.77 11.44 8.37
C LEU A 172 -0.35 11.47 7.31
N HIS A 173 -1.13 10.40 7.19
CA HIS A 173 -2.25 10.34 6.26
C HIS A 173 -3.33 11.38 6.57
N GLU A 174 -3.69 11.56 7.83
CA GLU A 174 -4.70 12.55 8.25
C GLU A 174 -4.22 13.99 7.98
N VAL A 175 -2.94 14.29 8.20
CA VAL A 175 -2.34 15.59 7.86
C VAL A 175 -2.38 15.80 6.34
N LEU A 176 -1.92 14.82 5.55
CA LEU A 176 -1.98 14.86 4.09
C LEU A 176 -3.39 15.17 3.59
N ARG A 177 -4.39 14.48 4.13
CA ARG A 177 -5.79 14.68 3.76
C ARG A 177 -6.30 16.08 4.11
N ALA A 178 -5.88 16.61 5.25
CA ALA A 178 -6.24 17.98 5.67
C ALA A 178 -5.61 19.04 4.74
N GLU A 179 -4.34 18.87 4.38
CA GLU A 179 -3.59 19.79 3.52
C GLU A 179 -4.07 19.75 2.06
N THR A 180 -4.58 18.59 1.58
CA THR A 180 -5.03 18.44 0.19
C THR A 180 -6.52 18.68 -0.01
N ARG A 181 -7.26 19.09 1.02
CA ARG A 181 -8.70 19.34 0.93
C ARG A 181 -9.01 20.39 -0.14
N GLY A 182 -9.88 20.04 -1.10
CA GLY A 182 -10.28 20.94 -2.19
C GLY A 182 -9.23 21.15 -3.29
N SER A 183 -8.10 20.43 -3.23
CA SER A 183 -7.04 20.53 -4.24
C SER A 183 -7.27 19.67 -5.48
N GLY A 184 -8.24 18.75 -5.46
CA GLY A 184 -8.44 17.71 -6.47
C GLY A 184 -7.66 16.42 -6.18
N ILE A 185 -6.92 16.35 -5.05
CA ILE A 185 -6.24 15.16 -4.60
C ILE A 185 -7.14 14.37 -3.65
N ARG A 186 -7.27 13.07 -3.89
CA ARG A 186 -7.96 12.14 -3.00
C ARG A 186 -6.95 11.38 -2.14
N ALA A 187 -7.30 11.10 -0.90
CA ALA A 187 -6.47 10.33 0.02
C ALA A 187 -7.34 9.37 0.82
N THR A 188 -7.06 8.06 0.73
CA THR A 188 -7.82 7.00 1.37
C THR A 188 -6.92 6.16 2.28
N LEU A 189 -7.33 5.97 3.53
CA LEU A 189 -6.71 5.03 4.46
C LEU A 189 -7.49 3.71 4.46
N VAL A 190 -6.82 2.59 4.16
CA VAL A 190 -7.41 1.25 4.25
C VAL A 190 -6.75 0.52 5.41
N SER A 191 -7.49 0.28 6.50
CA SER A 191 -6.98 -0.32 7.74
C SER A 191 -7.59 -1.71 7.98
N PRO A 192 -6.97 -2.78 7.45
CA PRO A 192 -7.43 -4.14 7.67
C PRO A 192 -7.04 -4.67 9.06
N SER A 193 -7.83 -5.62 9.57
CA SER A 193 -7.39 -6.56 10.60
C SER A 193 -6.33 -7.53 10.03
N ALA A 194 -6.03 -8.64 10.70
CA ALA A 194 -5.10 -9.64 10.18
C ALA A 194 -5.52 -10.15 8.79
N VAL A 195 -4.60 -10.12 7.83
CA VAL A 195 -4.80 -10.56 6.44
C VAL A 195 -3.87 -11.75 6.17
N ASP A 196 -4.39 -12.80 5.55
CA ASP A 196 -3.62 -14.00 5.19
C ASP A 196 -2.59 -13.68 4.11
N THR A 197 -1.35 -13.49 4.57
CA THR A 197 -0.18 -13.16 3.73
C THR A 197 1.08 -13.75 4.34
N ASP A 198 2.14 -13.84 3.55
CA ASP A 198 3.47 -14.33 3.96
C ASP A 198 4.11 -13.48 5.08
N ILE A 199 3.53 -12.35 5.46
CA ILE A 199 4.05 -11.52 6.57
C ILE A 199 4.03 -12.29 7.91
N TRP A 200 3.15 -13.29 8.00
CA TRP A 200 2.97 -14.13 9.18
C TRP A 200 3.88 -15.35 9.24
N ASP A 201 4.63 -15.68 8.15
CA ASP A 201 5.42 -16.92 8.07
C ASP A 201 6.48 -17.04 9.17
N ALA A 202 7.08 -15.92 9.55
CA ALA A 202 8.11 -15.86 10.58
C ALA A 202 7.56 -15.55 11.99
N VAL A 203 6.24 -15.35 12.12
CA VAL A 203 5.62 -14.93 13.38
C VAL A 203 5.28 -16.16 14.23
N LYS A 204 5.72 -16.14 15.50
CA LYS A 204 5.30 -17.07 16.56
C LYS A 204 4.84 -16.25 17.76
N PHE A 205 3.78 -16.70 18.40
CA PHE A 205 3.33 -16.10 19.66
C PHE A 205 4.21 -16.56 20.83
N ALA A 206 4.05 -15.92 21.99
CA ALA A 206 4.86 -16.22 23.18
C ALA A 206 4.75 -17.68 23.66
N ASP A 207 3.63 -18.36 23.37
CA ASP A 207 3.41 -19.79 23.63
C ASP A 207 4.00 -20.71 22.55
N GLY A 208 4.68 -20.13 21.53
CA GLY A 208 5.26 -20.86 20.40
C GLY A 208 4.28 -21.25 19.30
N SER A 209 2.98 -20.92 19.43
CA SER A 209 1.99 -21.18 18.39
C SER A 209 2.18 -20.28 17.18
N ALA A 210 1.76 -20.76 16.01
CA ALA A 210 1.67 -19.96 14.79
C ALA A 210 0.29 -19.27 14.71
N PRO A 211 0.20 -18.12 14.01
CA PRO A 211 -1.08 -17.46 13.77
C PRO A 211 -2.06 -18.36 12.99
N ASP A 212 -3.30 -18.43 13.42
CA ASP A 212 -4.35 -19.17 12.70
C ASP A 212 -4.81 -18.38 11.47
N ARG A 213 -4.30 -18.76 10.31
CA ARG A 213 -4.60 -18.12 9.03
C ARG A 213 -6.06 -18.25 8.60
N ALA A 214 -6.77 -19.29 9.07
CA ALA A 214 -8.18 -19.50 8.76
C ALA A 214 -9.08 -18.40 9.36
N THR A 215 -8.59 -17.69 10.38
CA THR A 215 -9.31 -16.56 11.01
C THR A 215 -9.01 -15.20 10.39
N MET A 216 -8.10 -15.14 9.39
CA MET A 216 -7.66 -13.90 8.77
C MET A 216 -8.55 -13.50 7.58
N LEU A 217 -8.49 -12.24 7.18
CA LEU A 217 -9.09 -11.75 5.94
C LEU A 217 -8.32 -12.29 4.73
N PRO A 218 -8.98 -12.62 3.62
CA PRO A 218 -8.28 -12.87 2.37
C PRO A 218 -7.71 -11.54 1.83
N ARG A 219 -6.55 -11.59 1.15
CA ARG A 219 -5.93 -10.41 0.51
C ARG A 219 -6.84 -9.75 -0.52
N SER A 220 -7.69 -10.52 -1.20
CA SER A 220 -8.69 -10.01 -2.14
C SER A 220 -9.70 -9.06 -1.51
N ALA A 221 -10.03 -9.20 -0.21
CA ALA A 221 -10.90 -8.27 0.50
C ALA A 221 -10.27 -6.87 0.60
N VAL A 222 -8.94 -6.80 0.80
CA VAL A 222 -8.22 -5.51 0.82
C VAL A 222 -8.12 -4.91 -0.58
N ALA A 223 -7.82 -5.73 -1.60
CA ALA A 223 -7.81 -5.27 -3.00
C ALA A 223 -9.18 -4.73 -3.43
N SER A 224 -10.27 -5.43 -3.07
CA SER A 224 -11.64 -4.96 -3.34
C SER A 224 -11.95 -3.62 -2.68
N ALA A 225 -11.52 -3.40 -1.43
CA ALA A 225 -11.69 -2.13 -0.74
C ALA A 225 -10.91 -0.99 -1.40
N VAL A 226 -9.67 -1.26 -1.85
CA VAL A 226 -8.88 -0.30 -2.61
C VAL A 226 -9.56 0.05 -3.93
N MET A 227 -10.01 -0.95 -4.70
CA MET A 227 -10.74 -0.72 -5.94
C MET A 227 -12.02 0.07 -5.73
N PHE A 228 -12.79 -0.25 -4.67
CA PHE A 228 -13.97 0.52 -4.31
C PHE A 228 -13.66 2.00 -4.09
N ALA A 229 -12.58 2.33 -3.37
CA ALA A 229 -12.19 3.72 -3.14
C ALA A 229 -11.74 4.42 -4.45
N LEU A 230 -10.98 3.71 -5.28
CA LEU A 230 -10.42 4.27 -6.53
C LEU A 230 -11.49 4.55 -7.60
N THR A 231 -12.56 3.76 -7.63
CA THR A 231 -13.63 3.86 -8.64
C THR A 231 -14.75 4.83 -8.28
N GLN A 232 -14.67 5.50 -7.13
CA GLN A 232 -15.62 6.57 -6.82
C GLN A 232 -15.47 7.75 -7.77
N PRO A 233 -16.54 8.52 -8.03
CA PRO A 233 -16.47 9.79 -8.77
C PRO A 233 -15.39 10.73 -8.20
N ASP A 234 -14.81 11.57 -9.05
CA ASP A 234 -13.66 12.41 -8.66
C ASP A 234 -13.98 13.41 -7.54
N GLU A 235 -15.24 13.82 -7.39
CA GLU A 235 -15.72 14.66 -6.29
C GLU A 235 -15.90 13.90 -4.96
N VAL A 236 -15.81 12.57 -4.96
CA VAL A 236 -16.00 11.73 -3.77
C VAL A 236 -14.66 11.21 -3.27
N ASN A 237 -14.31 11.54 -2.04
CA ASN A 237 -13.18 10.94 -1.33
C ASN A 237 -13.69 9.94 -0.28
N ILE A 238 -13.20 8.71 -0.33
CA ILE A 238 -13.38 7.75 0.76
C ILE A 238 -12.26 7.98 1.76
N ASP A 239 -12.57 8.57 2.89
CA ASP A 239 -11.58 8.95 3.89
C ASP A 239 -10.89 7.74 4.52
N GLU A 240 -11.69 6.73 4.91
CA GLU A 240 -11.20 5.54 5.58
C GLU A 240 -12.08 4.32 5.30
N LEU A 241 -11.46 3.17 5.10
CA LEU A 241 -12.09 1.86 5.07
C LEU A 241 -11.44 0.94 6.10
N ARG A 242 -12.24 0.46 7.06
CA ARG A 242 -11.81 -0.51 8.06
C ARG A 242 -12.38 -1.87 7.72
N LEU A 243 -11.51 -2.87 7.69
CA LEU A 243 -11.89 -4.23 7.33
C LEU A 243 -11.63 -5.16 8.51
N SER A 244 -12.64 -5.88 8.91
CA SER A 244 -12.57 -6.94 9.92
C SER A 244 -13.28 -8.18 9.44
N ARG A 245 -12.89 -9.33 9.96
CA ARG A 245 -13.64 -10.56 9.74
C ARG A 245 -14.92 -10.52 10.57
N SER A 246 -16.01 -11.01 9.98
CA SER A 246 -17.29 -11.21 10.65
C SER A 246 -17.29 -12.45 11.53
#